data_6901463000403717c18ef12d2b8ae790
#
_entry.id   6901463000403717c18ef12d2b8ae790
#
_cell.length_a   1.000
_cell.length_b   1.000
_cell.length_c   1.000
_cell.angle_alpha   90.00
_cell.angle_beta   90.00
_cell.angle_gamma   90.00
#
_symmetry.space_group_name_H-M   'P 1'
#
loop_
_entity.id
_entity.type
_entity.pdbx_description
1 polymer ?
#
loop_
_entity_poly.entity_id
_entity_poly.type
_entity_poly.pdbx_seq_one_letter_code
_entity_poly.pdbx_strand_id
1 'polypeptide(L)'
;MASGRTGRGGRFSPGVTANRLRVRVAALLRGSWRLAWAAGQVGLLLAILQAYTVLRRTFFQQPAGEAFANALDLIRWQGALGLNVELDLQRWALRHDWLIDLVNGYYRNFKPALYLCAVLACLFAPAGYRLVRRAFVAVTLLALPWYALFPLAPPRFMAPYGYPFVDTLNALSTTPNATSGFTAANQYAAMPSMHMGWTSIAALWLAVALPRWRLGALLGLLHLAMMAFVVMTTGNHYVFDILGGLLLAAIAIAIAWWLPDRLPWTAAWNRILGWLARRPGLAGLRPAPVLDGSPARRAAERAAERAA
;
A
#
# COMPACT_ATOMS: atom_id res chain seq x y z
N MET A 1 14.80 -69.32 -44.21
CA MET A 1 14.07 -68.96 -42.97
C MET A 1 14.10 -67.45 -42.77
N ALA A 2 13.04 -66.74 -43.12
CA ALA A 2 12.95 -65.29 -43.07
C ALA A 2 12.15 -64.89 -41.82
N SER A 3 12.76 -64.13 -40.90
CA SER A 3 12.08 -63.56 -39.74
C SER A 3 11.63 -62.13 -40.04
N GLY A 4 10.35 -61.96 -40.21
CA GLY A 4 9.72 -60.63 -40.38
C GLY A 4 9.77 -59.83 -39.09
N ARG A 5 10.35 -58.62 -39.15
CA ARG A 5 10.20 -57.56 -38.14
C ARG A 5 8.97 -56.71 -38.50
N THR A 6 7.91 -56.94 -37.79
CA THR A 6 6.73 -56.05 -37.86
C THR A 6 7.04 -54.71 -37.15
N GLY A 7 7.18 -53.62 -37.92
CA GLY A 7 7.30 -52.29 -37.42
C GLY A 7 6.00 -51.85 -36.73
N ARG A 8 6.04 -51.52 -35.42
CA ARG A 8 4.97 -50.84 -34.72
C ARG A 8 4.93 -49.35 -35.14
N GLY A 9 4.12 -49.05 -36.15
CA GLY A 9 3.79 -47.69 -36.50
C GLY A 9 3.00 -47.06 -35.36
N GLY A 10 3.65 -46.18 -34.60
CA GLY A 10 2.96 -45.38 -33.58
C GLY A 10 1.94 -44.45 -34.24
N ARG A 11 0.66 -44.79 -34.10
CA ARG A 11 -0.44 -43.91 -34.53
C ARG A 11 -0.39 -42.62 -33.69
N PHE A 12 0.10 -41.54 -34.27
CA PHE A 12 -0.07 -40.20 -33.72
C PHE A 12 -1.55 -39.88 -33.74
N SER A 13 -2.19 -39.85 -32.56
CA SER A 13 -3.58 -39.44 -32.39
C SER A 13 -3.67 -37.92 -32.47
N PRO A 14 -4.26 -37.33 -33.53
CA PRO A 14 -4.35 -35.88 -33.72
C PRO A 14 -5.07 -35.16 -32.58
N GLY A 15 -5.96 -35.86 -31.84
CA GLY A 15 -6.73 -35.28 -30.73
C GLY A 15 -5.90 -34.95 -29.51
N VAL A 16 -4.82 -35.68 -29.23
CA VAL A 16 -3.97 -35.45 -28.04
C VAL A 16 -3.10 -34.20 -28.19
N THR A 17 -2.59 -33.94 -29.39
CA THR A 17 -1.83 -32.73 -29.72
C THR A 17 -2.69 -31.48 -29.71
N ALA A 18 -3.89 -31.51 -30.27
CA ALA A 18 -4.83 -30.43 -30.29
C ALA A 18 -5.31 -30.04 -28.86
N ASN A 19 -5.52 -31.04 -28.00
CA ASN A 19 -5.91 -30.81 -26.62
C ASN A 19 -4.78 -30.18 -25.78
N ARG A 20 -3.54 -30.64 -25.96
CA ARG A 20 -2.35 -30.05 -25.31
C ARG A 20 -2.10 -28.62 -25.75
N LEU A 21 -2.31 -28.29 -27.02
CA LEU A 21 -2.20 -26.92 -27.54
C LEU A 21 -3.27 -26.01 -26.93
N ARG A 22 -4.53 -26.46 -26.91
CA ARG A 22 -5.65 -25.72 -26.26
C ARG A 22 -5.39 -25.43 -24.80
N VAL A 23 -4.87 -26.39 -24.04
CA VAL A 23 -4.53 -26.22 -22.61
C VAL A 23 -3.39 -25.21 -22.44
N ARG A 24 -2.35 -25.27 -23.30
CA ARG A 24 -1.23 -24.30 -23.25
C ARG A 24 -1.69 -22.88 -23.61
N VAL A 25 -2.48 -22.72 -24.67
CA VAL A 25 -3.04 -21.42 -25.06
C VAL A 25 -3.93 -20.85 -23.97
N ALA A 26 -4.80 -21.68 -23.37
CA ALA A 26 -5.65 -21.25 -22.26
C ALA A 26 -4.82 -20.88 -21.01
N ALA A 27 -3.69 -21.54 -20.76
CA ALA A 27 -2.79 -21.17 -19.66
C ALA A 27 -2.06 -19.85 -19.93
N LEU A 28 -1.58 -19.63 -21.15
CA LEU A 28 -0.97 -18.35 -21.56
C LEU A 28 -1.96 -17.19 -21.50
N LEU A 29 -3.19 -17.38 -22.00
CA LEU A 29 -4.25 -16.35 -21.93
C LEU A 29 -4.64 -16.02 -20.49
N ARG A 30 -4.70 -17.02 -19.59
CA ARG A 30 -4.92 -16.78 -18.15
C ARG A 30 -3.78 -16.03 -17.50
N GLY A 31 -2.53 -16.30 -17.89
CA GLY A 31 -1.34 -15.60 -17.43
C GLY A 31 -1.34 -14.13 -17.86
N SER A 32 -1.59 -13.86 -19.15
CA SER A 32 -1.64 -12.50 -19.69
C SER A 32 -2.78 -11.66 -19.08
N TRP A 33 -3.94 -12.27 -18.81
CA TRP A 33 -5.06 -11.61 -18.14
C TRP A 33 -4.74 -11.22 -16.69
N ARG A 34 -4.07 -12.09 -15.94
CA ARG A 34 -3.62 -11.77 -14.57
C ARG A 34 -2.65 -10.59 -14.55
N LEU A 35 -1.71 -10.56 -15.49
CA LEU A 35 -0.77 -9.45 -15.64
C LEU A 35 -1.48 -8.16 -16.04
N ALA A 36 -2.39 -8.20 -16.99
CA ALA A 36 -3.18 -7.03 -17.41
C ALA A 36 -4.03 -6.50 -16.25
N TRP A 37 -4.66 -7.39 -15.47
CA TRP A 37 -5.41 -7.01 -14.28
C TRP A 37 -4.52 -6.38 -13.22
N ALA A 38 -3.37 -6.97 -12.91
CA ALA A 38 -2.40 -6.43 -11.95
C ALA A 38 -1.87 -5.05 -12.41
N ALA A 39 -1.53 -4.91 -13.69
CA ALA A 39 -1.11 -3.63 -14.27
C ALA A 39 -2.22 -2.55 -14.14
N GLY A 40 -3.47 -2.91 -14.40
CA GLY A 40 -4.61 -2.03 -14.19
C GLY A 40 -4.81 -1.60 -12.74
N GLN A 41 -4.61 -2.52 -11.78
CA GLN A 41 -4.68 -2.20 -10.34
C GLN A 41 -3.54 -1.27 -9.91
N VAL A 42 -2.33 -1.52 -10.37
CA VAL A 42 -1.16 -0.66 -10.10
C VAL A 42 -1.38 0.73 -10.71
N GLY A 43 -1.83 0.79 -11.96
CA GLY A 43 -2.19 2.05 -12.63
C GLY A 43 -3.25 2.84 -11.86
N LEU A 44 -4.28 2.16 -11.34
CA LEU A 44 -5.30 2.79 -10.49
C LEU A 44 -4.71 3.37 -9.20
N LEU A 45 -3.86 2.63 -8.50
CA LEU A 45 -3.20 3.13 -7.29
C LEU A 45 -2.29 4.32 -7.57
N LEU A 46 -1.53 4.27 -8.66
CA LEU A 46 -0.71 5.41 -9.10
C LEU A 46 -1.56 6.63 -9.42
N ALA A 47 -2.68 6.45 -10.12
CA ALA A 47 -3.61 7.54 -10.42
C ALA A 47 -4.21 8.15 -9.16
N ILE A 48 -4.58 7.34 -8.16
CA ILE A 48 -5.10 7.81 -6.86
C ILE A 48 -4.03 8.60 -6.12
N LEU A 49 -2.77 8.13 -6.08
CA LEU A 49 -1.68 8.83 -5.43
C LEU A 49 -1.33 10.14 -6.14
N GLN A 50 -1.39 10.17 -7.47
CA GLN A 50 -1.22 11.41 -8.24
C GLN A 50 -2.36 12.38 -7.98
N ALA A 51 -3.62 11.94 -8.02
CA ALA A 51 -4.77 12.75 -7.70
C ALA A 51 -4.67 13.32 -6.26
N TYR A 52 -4.33 12.49 -5.28
CA TYR A 52 -4.06 12.92 -3.92
C TYR A 52 -2.98 14.01 -3.85
N THR A 53 -1.86 13.81 -4.55
CA THR A 53 -0.75 14.77 -4.57
C THR A 53 -1.18 16.10 -5.17
N VAL A 54 -1.91 16.07 -6.28
CA VAL A 54 -2.45 17.26 -6.94
C VAL A 54 -3.46 17.97 -6.03
N LEU A 55 -4.45 17.25 -5.50
CA LEU A 55 -5.46 17.82 -4.61
C LEU A 55 -4.82 18.47 -3.38
N ARG A 56 -3.88 17.78 -2.74
CA ARG A 56 -3.15 18.28 -1.57
C ARG A 56 -2.37 19.57 -1.88
N ARG A 57 -1.81 19.69 -3.07
CA ARG A 57 -1.06 20.89 -3.50
C ARG A 57 -1.96 22.04 -3.88
N THR A 58 -3.08 21.76 -4.54
CA THR A 58 -3.92 22.81 -5.14
C THR A 58 -4.93 23.38 -4.15
N PHE A 59 -5.55 22.50 -3.35
CA PHE A 59 -6.70 22.88 -2.53
C PHE A 59 -6.42 22.91 -1.03
N PHE A 60 -5.30 22.33 -0.58
CA PHE A 60 -5.00 22.17 0.85
C PHE A 60 -3.68 22.83 1.24
N GLN A 61 -3.29 23.91 0.54
CA GLN A 61 -2.20 24.77 0.99
C GLN A 61 -2.73 25.74 2.05
N GLN A 62 -2.06 25.78 3.18
CA GLN A 62 -2.45 26.61 4.31
C GLN A 62 -1.38 27.68 4.61
N PRO A 63 -1.75 28.80 5.24
CA PRO A 63 -0.81 29.82 5.66
C PRO A 63 0.26 29.25 6.60
N ALA A 64 1.51 29.61 6.38
CA ALA A 64 2.63 29.16 7.21
C ALA A 64 2.42 29.51 8.70
N GLY A 65 1.92 30.71 8.98
CA GLY A 65 1.72 31.19 10.36
C GLY A 65 0.84 30.26 11.19
N GLU A 66 -0.29 29.81 10.64
CA GLU A 66 -1.20 28.89 11.33
C GLU A 66 -0.52 27.52 11.57
N ALA A 67 0.21 27.02 10.58
CA ALA A 67 0.90 25.74 10.70
C ALA A 67 1.99 25.74 11.79
N PHE A 68 2.70 26.84 11.96
CA PHE A 68 3.66 27.01 13.05
C PHE A 68 3.00 27.19 14.40
N ALA A 69 1.90 27.94 14.48
CA ALA A 69 1.12 28.09 15.73
C ALA A 69 0.60 26.73 16.21
N ASN A 70 0.01 25.95 15.32
CA ASN A 70 -0.45 24.59 15.60
C ASN A 70 0.70 23.67 16.06
N ALA A 71 1.89 23.83 15.48
CA ALA A 71 3.05 23.05 15.88
C ALA A 71 3.52 23.39 17.32
N LEU A 72 3.51 24.67 17.68
CA LEU A 72 3.83 25.10 19.05
C LEU A 72 2.81 24.58 20.06
N ASP A 73 1.52 24.62 19.71
CA ASP A 73 0.47 24.05 20.55
C ASP A 73 0.61 22.55 20.72
N LEU A 74 0.87 21.82 19.63
CA LEU A 74 1.07 20.38 19.65
C LEU A 74 2.27 20.00 20.53
N ILE A 75 3.41 20.70 20.41
CA ILE A 75 4.58 20.48 21.24
C ILE A 75 4.25 20.70 22.72
N ARG A 76 3.45 21.73 23.05
CA ARG A 76 2.99 21.97 24.42
C ARG A 76 2.12 20.82 24.93
N TRP A 77 1.16 20.35 24.13
CA TRP A 77 0.28 19.24 24.50
C TRP A 77 1.06 17.93 24.69
N GLN A 78 1.98 17.62 23.77
CA GLN A 78 2.87 16.45 23.94
C GLN A 78 3.74 16.57 25.18
N GLY A 79 4.28 17.78 25.44
CA GLY A 79 5.12 18.03 26.62
C GLY A 79 4.36 17.83 27.93
N ALA A 80 3.09 18.26 28.00
CA ALA A 80 2.23 18.02 29.17
C ALA A 80 2.00 16.52 29.45
N LEU A 81 2.12 15.67 28.43
CA LEU A 81 2.01 14.20 28.55
C LEU A 81 3.37 13.49 28.63
N GLY A 82 4.48 14.23 28.62
CA GLY A 82 5.83 13.64 28.61
C GLY A 82 6.21 12.94 27.30
N LEU A 83 5.58 13.31 26.17
CA LEU A 83 5.74 12.65 24.88
C LEU A 83 6.67 13.37 23.89
N ASN A 84 7.36 14.44 24.31
CA ASN A 84 8.32 15.18 23.46
C ASN A 84 9.65 14.43 23.37
N VAL A 85 9.68 13.29 22.68
CA VAL A 85 10.85 12.41 22.60
C VAL A 85 11.64 12.58 21.28
N GLU A 86 11.06 13.25 20.28
CA GLU A 86 11.58 13.29 18.92
C GLU A 86 12.94 13.99 18.83
N LEU A 87 13.10 15.09 19.55
CA LEU A 87 14.34 15.87 19.52
C LEU A 87 15.49 15.09 20.15
N ASP A 88 15.25 14.42 21.28
CA ASP A 88 16.27 13.61 21.94
C ASP A 88 16.62 12.38 21.11
N LEU A 89 15.61 11.76 20.48
CA LEU A 89 15.82 10.64 19.56
C LEU A 89 16.65 11.08 18.35
N GLN A 90 16.35 12.24 17.76
CA GLN A 90 17.13 12.79 16.66
C GLN A 90 18.56 13.11 17.08
N ARG A 91 18.74 13.77 18.24
CA ARG A 91 20.08 14.08 18.78
C ARG A 91 20.91 12.83 19.02
N TRP A 92 20.28 11.77 19.52
CA TRP A 92 20.94 10.48 19.67
C TRP A 92 21.34 9.89 18.32
N ALA A 93 20.43 9.88 17.33
CA ALA A 93 20.71 9.35 16.00
C ALA A 93 21.81 10.12 15.26
N LEU A 94 21.85 11.45 15.43
CA LEU A 94 22.88 12.34 14.83
C LEU A 94 24.31 12.06 15.33
N ARG A 95 24.49 11.28 16.38
CA ARG A 95 25.83 10.83 16.83
C ARG A 95 26.37 9.67 15.99
N HIS A 96 25.57 9.14 15.05
CA HIS A 96 25.90 7.94 14.28
C HIS A 96 25.59 8.18 12.79
N ASP A 97 26.59 8.57 12.01
CA ASP A 97 26.42 8.90 10.59
C ASP A 97 25.78 7.79 9.79
N TRP A 98 26.21 6.52 10.03
CA TRP A 98 25.63 5.36 9.37
C TRP A 98 24.11 5.22 9.62
N LEU A 99 23.64 5.61 10.81
CA LEU A 99 22.24 5.54 11.16
C LEU A 99 21.43 6.62 10.44
N ILE A 100 21.99 7.82 10.30
CA ILE A 100 21.37 8.89 9.52
C ILE A 100 21.26 8.50 8.05
N ASP A 101 22.30 7.91 7.47
CA ASP A 101 22.25 7.39 6.10
C ASP A 101 21.19 6.30 5.94
N LEU A 102 21.08 5.39 6.89
CA LEU A 102 20.07 4.33 6.91
C LEU A 102 18.66 4.91 6.96
N VAL A 103 18.34 5.80 7.92
CA VAL A 103 16.99 6.37 8.08
C VAL A 103 16.64 7.28 6.89
N ASN A 104 17.57 8.05 6.36
CA ASN A 104 17.36 8.85 5.16
C ASN A 104 17.10 7.96 3.94
N GLY A 105 17.86 6.88 3.78
CA GLY A 105 17.67 5.88 2.73
C GLY A 105 16.30 5.21 2.84
N TYR A 106 15.91 4.82 4.06
CA TYR A 106 14.61 4.20 4.32
C TYR A 106 13.45 5.15 3.97
N TYR A 107 13.53 6.40 4.41
CA TYR A 107 12.52 7.42 4.12
C TYR A 107 12.36 7.65 2.61
N ARG A 108 13.47 7.80 1.87
CA ARG A 108 13.45 8.04 0.42
C ARG A 108 12.85 6.88 -0.37
N ASN A 109 13.13 5.66 0.07
CA ASN A 109 12.65 4.44 -0.59
C ASN A 109 11.24 4.03 -0.15
N PHE A 110 10.59 4.78 0.74
CA PHE A 110 9.24 4.45 1.22
C PHE A 110 8.20 4.34 0.09
N LYS A 111 8.12 5.35 -0.80
CA LYS A 111 7.16 5.32 -1.92
C LYS A 111 7.46 4.20 -2.93
N PRO A 112 8.70 4.02 -3.43
CA PRO A 112 9.05 2.86 -4.26
C PRO A 112 8.70 1.52 -3.60
N ALA A 113 8.98 1.35 -2.31
CA ALA A 113 8.65 0.13 -1.57
C ALA A 113 7.13 -0.09 -1.48
N LEU A 114 6.35 0.98 -1.25
CA LEU A 114 4.89 0.91 -1.23
C LEU A 114 4.33 0.46 -2.59
N TYR A 115 4.86 0.97 -3.70
CA TYR A 115 4.46 0.52 -5.04
C TYR A 115 4.81 -0.94 -5.28
N LEU A 116 6.00 -1.37 -4.88
CA LEU A 116 6.41 -2.76 -4.98
C LEU A 116 5.49 -3.66 -4.15
N CYS A 117 5.16 -3.28 -2.91
CA CYS A 117 4.19 -4.00 -2.08
C CYS A 117 2.83 -4.13 -2.77
N ALA A 118 2.34 -3.07 -3.40
CA ALA A 118 1.07 -3.11 -4.14
C ALA A 118 1.11 -4.09 -5.32
N VAL A 119 2.20 -4.11 -6.09
CA VAL A 119 2.42 -5.07 -7.19
C VAL A 119 2.43 -6.50 -6.65
N LEU A 120 3.23 -6.76 -5.61
CA LEU A 120 3.34 -8.09 -5.00
C LEU A 120 1.98 -8.54 -4.41
N ALA A 121 1.23 -7.63 -3.79
CA ALA A 121 -0.10 -7.91 -3.29
C ALA A 121 -1.07 -8.35 -4.41
N CYS A 122 -1.04 -7.64 -5.54
CA CYS A 122 -1.87 -8.00 -6.70
C CYS A 122 -1.53 -9.40 -7.26
N LEU A 123 -0.25 -9.73 -7.34
CA LEU A 123 0.22 -10.95 -7.99
C LEU A 123 0.08 -12.18 -7.10
N PHE A 124 0.42 -12.05 -5.81
CA PHE A 124 0.58 -13.20 -4.91
C PHE A 124 -0.53 -13.35 -3.87
N ALA A 125 -1.28 -12.29 -3.57
CA ALA A 125 -2.36 -12.34 -2.57
C ALA A 125 -3.63 -11.61 -3.04
N PRO A 126 -4.23 -11.96 -4.19
CA PRO A 126 -5.35 -11.23 -4.78
C PRO A 126 -6.61 -11.24 -3.90
N ALA A 127 -6.79 -12.26 -3.06
CA ALA A 127 -7.95 -12.35 -2.15
C ALA A 127 -7.92 -11.25 -1.07
N GLY A 128 -6.76 -11.01 -0.46
CA GLY A 128 -6.56 -9.96 0.55
C GLY A 128 -6.43 -8.56 -0.06
N TYR A 129 -5.99 -8.49 -1.32
CA TYR A 129 -5.71 -7.23 -2.00
C TYR A 129 -6.92 -6.27 -2.04
N ARG A 130 -8.15 -6.76 -2.17
CA ARG A 130 -9.34 -5.90 -2.20
C ARG A 130 -9.55 -5.13 -0.91
N LEU A 131 -9.38 -5.77 0.23
CA LEU A 131 -9.45 -5.12 1.54
C LEU A 131 -8.36 -4.05 1.66
N VAL A 132 -7.11 -4.43 1.36
CA VAL A 132 -5.94 -3.55 1.42
C VAL A 132 -6.09 -2.34 0.51
N ARG A 133 -6.54 -2.53 -0.74
CA ARG A 133 -6.80 -1.43 -1.67
C ARG A 133 -7.87 -0.47 -1.16
N ARG A 134 -9.00 -0.98 -0.63
CA ARG A 134 -10.07 -0.15 -0.06
C ARG A 134 -9.59 0.64 1.13
N ALA A 135 -8.85 0.00 2.03
CA ALA A 135 -8.25 0.66 3.19
C ALA A 135 -7.24 1.72 2.76
N PHE A 136 -6.42 1.43 1.73
CA PHE A 136 -5.46 2.39 1.18
C PHE A 136 -6.14 3.63 0.58
N VAL A 137 -7.21 3.43 -0.19
CA VAL A 137 -8.01 4.54 -0.75
C VAL A 137 -8.66 5.34 0.38
N ALA A 138 -9.27 4.65 1.34
CA ALA A 138 -9.96 5.30 2.45
C ALA A 138 -9.00 6.14 3.30
N VAL A 139 -7.84 5.62 3.72
CA VAL A 139 -6.87 6.37 4.52
C VAL A 139 -6.33 7.59 3.76
N THR A 140 -6.12 7.44 2.45
CA THR A 140 -5.62 8.51 1.58
C THR A 140 -6.65 9.65 1.45
N LEU A 141 -7.92 9.32 1.28
CA LEU A 141 -8.99 10.32 1.16
C LEU A 141 -9.33 10.97 2.49
N LEU A 142 -9.35 10.21 3.59
CA LEU A 142 -9.63 10.73 4.94
C LEU A 142 -8.57 11.72 5.43
N ALA A 143 -7.33 11.62 4.95
CA ALA A 143 -6.27 12.55 5.31
C ALA A 143 -6.45 13.96 4.70
N LEU A 144 -7.11 14.07 3.54
CA LEU A 144 -7.23 15.34 2.82
C LEU A 144 -7.93 16.45 3.64
N PRO A 145 -9.16 16.23 4.18
CA PRO A 145 -9.82 17.27 4.97
C PRO A 145 -9.02 17.65 6.23
N TRP A 146 -8.29 16.71 6.81
CA TRP A 146 -7.46 16.98 7.99
C TRP A 146 -6.37 18.00 7.72
N TYR A 147 -5.70 17.94 6.57
CA TYR A 147 -4.68 18.93 6.21
C TYR A 147 -5.23 20.34 6.00
N ALA A 148 -6.52 20.46 5.67
CA ALA A 148 -7.19 21.77 5.60
C ALA A 148 -7.57 22.29 6.97
N LEU A 149 -8.03 21.41 7.86
CA LEU A 149 -8.56 21.76 9.18
C LEU A 149 -7.46 21.97 10.23
N PHE A 150 -6.32 21.30 10.06
CA PHE A 150 -5.21 21.36 11.02
C PHE A 150 -3.86 21.32 10.27
N PRO A 151 -3.48 22.43 9.60
CA PRO A 151 -2.16 22.53 9.01
C PRO A 151 -1.10 22.47 10.11
N LEU A 152 -0.01 21.70 9.90
CA LEU A 152 1.01 21.49 10.91
C LEU A 152 2.40 21.54 10.30
N ALA A 153 3.24 22.43 10.83
CA ALA A 153 4.65 22.51 10.47
C ALA A 153 5.42 21.32 11.07
N PRO A 154 6.19 20.56 10.27
CA PRO A 154 6.95 19.45 10.78
C PRO A 154 8.12 19.88 11.69
N PRO A 155 8.63 18.99 12.57
CA PRO A 155 9.71 19.30 13.51
C PRO A 155 10.92 20.00 12.89
N ARG A 156 11.37 19.57 11.69
CA ARG A 156 12.55 20.13 11.02
C ARG A 156 12.47 21.63 10.70
N PHE A 157 11.29 22.23 10.78
CA PHE A 157 11.09 23.67 10.57
C PHE A 157 11.05 24.48 11.88
N MET A 158 11.11 23.80 13.03
CA MET A 158 10.90 24.44 14.33
C MET A 158 12.17 25.05 14.96
N ALA A 159 13.32 24.95 14.30
CA ALA A 159 14.56 25.54 14.80
C ALA A 159 14.45 27.05 15.11
N PRO A 160 13.80 27.89 14.28
CA PRO A 160 13.63 29.31 14.59
C PRO A 160 12.77 29.58 15.84
N TYR A 161 12.02 28.60 16.30
CA TYR A 161 11.14 28.70 17.46
C TYR A 161 11.72 28.06 18.73
N GLY A 162 13.04 27.79 18.75
CA GLY A 162 13.73 27.27 19.92
C GLY A 162 13.79 25.75 20.02
N TYR A 163 13.34 25.03 18.99
CA TYR A 163 13.42 23.57 18.90
C TYR A 163 14.42 23.17 17.83
N PRO A 164 15.70 22.93 18.15
CA PRO A 164 16.80 22.80 17.21
C PRO A 164 16.82 21.45 16.50
N PHE A 165 15.73 21.13 15.80
CA PHE A 165 15.67 19.99 14.89
C PHE A 165 16.49 20.23 13.63
N VAL A 166 17.08 19.17 13.09
CA VAL A 166 17.85 19.17 11.86
C VAL A 166 17.04 18.51 10.74
N ASP A 167 16.97 19.14 9.56
CA ASP A 167 16.44 18.50 8.35
C ASP A 167 17.50 17.56 7.77
N THR A 168 17.54 16.31 8.22
CA THR A 168 18.56 15.34 7.83
C THR A 168 18.49 14.97 6.34
N LEU A 169 17.31 15.09 5.73
CA LEU A 169 17.10 14.75 4.32
C LEU A 169 17.72 15.78 3.36
N ASN A 170 17.79 17.05 3.76
CA ASN A 170 18.32 18.12 2.94
C ASN A 170 19.70 18.58 3.41
N ALA A 171 19.94 18.69 4.72
CA ALA A 171 21.16 19.24 5.27
C ALA A 171 22.32 18.23 5.28
N LEU A 172 22.05 16.94 5.49
CA LEU A 172 23.07 15.92 5.71
C LEU A 172 23.13 14.87 4.59
N SER A 173 22.39 15.05 3.51
CA SER A 173 22.35 14.09 2.43
C SER A 173 23.23 14.50 1.25
N THR A 174 24.03 13.55 0.76
CA THR A 174 24.81 13.70 -0.48
C THR A 174 23.92 13.87 -1.73
N THR A 175 22.66 13.43 -1.66
CA THR A 175 21.66 13.68 -2.68
C THR A 175 20.50 14.46 -2.06
N PRO A 176 20.47 15.79 -2.21
CA PRO A 176 19.36 16.59 -1.67
C PRO A 176 18.02 16.05 -2.15
N ASN A 177 17.04 16.03 -1.26
CA ASN A 177 15.67 15.71 -1.64
C ASN A 177 15.25 16.76 -2.68
N ALA A 178 15.03 16.34 -3.91
CA ALA A 178 14.53 17.22 -4.96
C ALA A 178 13.08 17.63 -4.64
N THR A 179 12.94 18.54 -3.66
CA THR A 179 11.64 19.11 -3.26
C THR A 179 11.27 20.31 -4.14
N SER A 180 12.14 20.65 -5.11
CA SER A 180 11.86 21.67 -6.12
C SER A 180 11.11 21.06 -7.30
N GLY A 181 10.00 21.68 -7.68
CA GLY A 181 9.23 21.32 -8.84
C GLY A 181 7.95 20.52 -8.55
N PHE A 182 7.56 19.64 -9.48
CA PHE A 182 6.28 18.91 -9.46
C PHE A 182 6.08 18.01 -8.21
N THR A 183 7.16 17.66 -7.53
CA THR A 183 7.17 16.82 -6.31
C THR A 183 7.12 17.61 -5.00
N ALA A 184 7.17 18.96 -5.03
CA ALA A 184 7.07 19.78 -3.83
C ALA A 184 5.69 19.54 -3.17
N ALA A 185 5.69 18.72 -2.13
CA ALA A 185 4.49 18.45 -1.34
C ALA A 185 4.11 19.69 -0.51
N ASN A 186 2.83 19.81 -0.10
CA ASN A 186 2.45 20.74 0.94
C ASN A 186 3.32 20.49 2.19
N GLN A 187 4.19 21.44 2.53
CA GLN A 187 5.18 21.28 3.59
C GLN A 187 4.58 21.29 4.99
N TYR A 188 3.36 21.83 5.13
CA TYR A 188 2.62 21.99 6.38
C TYR A 188 1.54 20.93 6.60
N ALA A 189 1.69 19.78 5.99
CA ALA A 189 0.79 18.65 6.15
C ALA A 189 1.47 17.53 6.94
N ALA A 190 1.99 17.84 8.13
CA ALA A 190 2.63 16.85 8.97
C ALA A 190 1.59 15.92 9.63
N MET A 191 0.43 16.42 10.06
CA MET A 191 -0.62 15.64 10.72
C MET A 191 -1.84 15.44 9.82
N PRO A 192 -2.38 14.21 9.71
CA PRO A 192 -1.85 12.95 10.22
C PRO A 192 -0.68 12.42 9.38
N SER A 193 0.21 11.64 9.99
CA SER A 193 1.34 11.04 9.27
C SER A 193 0.88 10.00 8.26
N MET A 194 0.99 10.31 6.97
CA MET A 194 0.69 9.33 5.92
C MET A 194 1.75 8.25 5.77
N HIS A 195 2.96 8.50 6.26
CA HIS A 195 3.96 7.44 6.39
C HIS A 195 3.44 6.33 7.31
N MET A 196 2.87 6.70 8.46
CA MET A 196 2.25 5.73 9.38
C MET A 196 0.97 5.15 8.80
N GLY A 197 0.10 5.97 8.21
CA GLY A 197 -1.14 5.54 7.60
C GLY A 197 -0.93 4.43 6.55
N TRP A 198 -0.06 4.69 5.56
CA TRP A 198 0.21 3.72 4.49
C TRP A 198 1.03 2.52 4.97
N THR A 199 1.97 2.71 5.91
CA THR A 199 2.71 1.60 6.52
C THR A 199 1.77 0.66 7.28
N SER A 200 0.74 1.19 7.96
CA SER A 200 -0.29 0.37 8.61
C SER A 200 -1.06 -0.50 7.63
N ILE A 201 -1.37 0.03 6.44
CA ILE A 201 -2.03 -0.75 5.39
C ILE A 201 -1.08 -1.82 4.81
N ALA A 202 0.21 -1.51 4.66
CA ALA A 202 1.23 -2.48 4.25
C ALA A 202 1.41 -3.58 5.33
N ALA A 203 1.39 -3.23 6.61
CA ALA A 203 1.44 -4.19 7.72
C ALA A 203 0.23 -5.12 7.73
N LEU A 204 -0.98 -4.58 7.51
CA LEU A 204 -2.19 -5.39 7.33
C LEU A 204 -2.02 -6.37 6.17
N TRP A 205 -1.49 -5.90 5.04
CA TRP A 205 -1.25 -6.79 3.89
C TRP A 205 -0.29 -7.92 4.24
N LEU A 206 0.83 -7.65 4.91
CA LEU A 206 1.77 -8.69 5.35
C LEU A 206 1.07 -9.74 6.23
N ALA A 207 0.20 -9.30 7.14
CA ALA A 207 -0.54 -10.19 8.03
C ALA A 207 -1.53 -11.09 7.28
N VAL A 208 -2.19 -10.60 6.21
CA VAL A 208 -3.19 -11.36 5.46
C VAL A 208 -2.61 -12.14 4.27
N ALA A 209 -1.43 -11.75 3.76
CA ALA A 209 -0.80 -12.37 2.59
C ALA A 209 0.08 -13.58 2.95
N LEU A 210 0.72 -13.55 4.12
CA LEU A 210 1.62 -14.63 4.50
C LEU A 210 0.85 -15.83 5.07
N PRO A 211 1.23 -17.08 4.71
CA PRO A 211 0.60 -18.29 5.22
C PRO A 211 0.62 -18.37 6.77
N ARG A 212 1.69 -17.86 7.38
CA ARG A 212 1.84 -17.71 8.83
C ARG A 212 1.47 -16.28 9.23
N TRP A 213 0.20 -16.02 9.45
CA TRP A 213 -0.32 -14.68 9.77
C TRP A 213 0.42 -14.01 10.95
N ARG A 214 0.85 -14.77 11.96
CA ARG A 214 1.63 -14.25 13.11
C ARG A 214 2.97 -13.68 12.67
N LEU A 215 3.68 -14.36 11.74
CA LEU A 215 4.91 -13.84 11.16
C LEU A 215 4.65 -12.57 10.36
N GLY A 216 3.59 -12.56 9.55
CA GLY A 216 3.18 -11.37 8.80
C GLY A 216 2.85 -10.19 9.72
N ALA A 217 2.13 -10.44 10.79
CA ALA A 217 1.81 -9.42 11.81
C ALA A 217 3.08 -8.89 12.50
N LEU A 218 4.00 -9.79 12.89
CA LEU A 218 5.27 -9.40 13.50
C LEU A 218 6.10 -8.54 12.54
N LEU A 219 6.27 -8.94 11.28
CA LEU A 219 6.99 -8.16 10.28
C LEU A 219 6.32 -6.81 10.03
N GLY A 220 4.99 -6.78 10.02
CA GLY A 220 4.21 -5.55 9.91
C GLY A 220 4.44 -4.61 11.09
N LEU A 221 4.45 -5.12 12.32
CA LEU A 221 4.73 -4.33 13.53
C LEU A 221 6.16 -3.81 13.55
N LEU A 222 7.14 -4.63 13.16
CA LEU A 222 8.54 -4.19 13.03
C LEU A 222 8.69 -3.08 11.98
N HIS A 223 7.99 -3.21 10.85
CA HIS A 223 7.96 -2.16 9.82
C HIS A 223 7.32 -0.87 10.32
N LEU A 224 6.22 -0.95 11.08
CA LEU A 224 5.59 0.21 11.73
C LEU A 224 6.53 0.89 12.74
N ALA A 225 7.19 0.13 13.60
CA ALA A 225 8.14 0.65 14.58
C ALA A 225 9.33 1.32 13.88
N MET A 226 9.88 0.68 12.83
CA MET A 226 10.96 1.26 12.02
C MET A 226 10.51 2.57 11.35
N MET A 227 9.31 2.61 10.77
CA MET A 227 8.81 3.83 10.15
C MET A 227 8.60 4.95 11.16
N ALA A 228 8.06 4.66 12.35
CA ALA A 228 7.91 5.64 13.42
C ALA A 228 9.28 6.22 13.83
N PHE A 229 10.27 5.35 14.03
CA PHE A 229 11.64 5.76 14.31
C PHE A 229 12.22 6.66 13.19
N VAL A 230 12.07 6.24 11.93
CA VAL A 230 12.56 6.98 10.76
C VAL A 230 11.94 8.37 10.66
N VAL A 231 10.62 8.51 10.79
CA VAL A 231 9.96 9.82 10.62
C VAL A 231 10.23 10.78 11.75
N MET A 232 10.51 10.29 12.95
CA MET A 232 10.95 11.11 14.09
C MET A 232 12.40 11.55 13.93
N THR A 233 13.31 10.62 13.65
CA THR A 233 14.75 10.92 13.50
C THR A 233 15.07 11.81 12.32
N THR A 234 14.28 11.75 11.24
CA THR A 234 14.42 12.66 10.10
C THR A 234 13.77 14.04 10.30
N GLY A 235 13.14 14.29 11.47
CA GLY A 235 12.47 15.55 11.78
C GLY A 235 11.20 15.80 10.96
N ASN A 236 10.54 14.74 10.47
CA ASN A 236 9.36 14.89 9.63
C ASN A 236 8.04 14.85 10.40
N HIS A 237 7.98 14.14 11.55
CA HIS A 237 6.74 13.94 12.29
C HIS A 237 6.96 13.96 13.80
N TYR A 238 5.94 14.46 14.51
CA TYR A 238 5.78 14.35 15.95
C TYR A 238 5.13 13.03 16.33
N VAL A 239 5.17 12.67 17.62
CA VAL A 239 4.47 11.47 18.14
C VAL A 239 2.96 11.56 17.86
N PHE A 240 2.35 12.74 18.03
CA PHE A 240 0.92 12.91 17.76
C PHE A 240 0.56 12.73 16.28
N ASP A 241 1.44 13.11 15.35
CA ASP A 241 1.23 12.83 13.91
C ASP A 241 1.21 11.33 13.65
N ILE A 242 2.12 10.60 14.31
CA ILE A 242 2.22 9.14 14.22
C ILE A 242 0.94 8.49 14.74
N LEU A 243 0.49 8.89 15.93
CA LEU A 243 -0.77 8.41 16.53
C LEU A 243 -1.97 8.75 15.66
N GLY A 244 -2.01 9.98 15.11
CA GLY A 244 -3.05 10.40 14.16
C GLY A 244 -3.06 9.54 12.90
N GLY A 245 -1.89 9.21 12.35
CA GLY A 245 -1.77 8.32 11.19
C GLY A 245 -2.23 6.89 11.47
N LEU A 246 -1.90 6.35 12.65
CA LEU A 246 -2.34 5.03 13.10
C LEU A 246 -3.86 4.99 13.31
N LEU A 247 -4.43 6.01 13.97
CA LEU A 247 -5.88 6.12 14.18
C LEU A 247 -6.62 6.20 12.84
N LEU A 248 -6.13 7.04 11.93
CA LEU A 248 -6.73 7.19 10.61
C LEU A 248 -6.70 5.88 9.82
N ALA A 249 -5.59 5.13 9.91
CA ALA A 249 -5.48 3.81 9.30
C ALA A 249 -6.46 2.80 9.92
N ALA A 250 -6.62 2.81 11.24
CA ALA A 250 -7.60 1.94 11.92
C ALA A 250 -9.03 2.24 11.45
N ILE A 251 -9.41 3.51 11.35
CA ILE A 251 -10.71 3.95 10.81
C ILE A 251 -10.87 3.49 9.36
N ALA A 252 -9.84 3.70 8.53
CA ALA A 252 -9.87 3.30 7.12
C ALA A 252 -10.00 1.78 6.93
N ILE A 253 -9.33 0.99 7.76
CA ILE A 253 -9.43 -0.48 7.78
C ILE A 253 -10.85 -0.90 8.20
N ALA A 254 -11.41 -0.28 9.23
CA ALA A 254 -12.77 -0.54 9.68
C ALA A 254 -13.79 -0.23 8.55
N ILE A 255 -13.69 0.93 7.92
CA ILE A 255 -14.51 1.31 6.76
C ILE A 255 -14.36 0.28 5.64
N ALA A 256 -13.12 -0.09 5.28
CA ALA A 256 -12.86 -1.06 4.22
C ALA A 256 -13.42 -2.45 4.52
N TRP A 257 -13.47 -2.84 5.79
CA TRP A 257 -14.04 -4.10 6.25
C TRP A 257 -15.57 -4.11 6.15
N TRP A 258 -16.23 -3.00 6.51
CA TRP A 258 -17.67 -2.86 6.50
C TRP A 258 -18.26 -2.55 5.11
N LEU A 259 -17.48 -1.95 4.21
CA LEU A 259 -17.94 -1.63 2.87
C LEU A 259 -18.22 -2.90 2.07
N PRO A 260 -19.46 -3.09 1.56
CA PRO A 260 -19.78 -4.25 0.74
C PRO A 260 -18.98 -4.25 -0.56
N ASP A 261 -18.65 -5.44 -1.07
CA ASP A 261 -17.97 -5.62 -2.37
C ASP A 261 -18.82 -5.16 -3.58
N ARG A 262 -20.01 -4.65 -3.36
CA ARG A 262 -21.01 -4.27 -4.37
C ARG A 262 -21.02 -2.79 -4.68
N LEU A 263 -19.85 -2.17 -4.84
CA LEU A 263 -19.82 -0.81 -5.37
C LEU A 263 -20.24 -0.83 -6.86
N PRO A 264 -21.00 0.18 -7.34
CA PRO A 264 -21.60 0.18 -8.68
C PRO A 264 -20.62 -0.12 -9.81
N TRP A 265 -19.37 0.34 -9.70
CA TRP A 265 -18.32 0.07 -10.69
C TRP A 265 -17.84 -1.39 -10.69
N THR A 266 -17.85 -2.11 -9.56
CA THR A 266 -17.52 -3.54 -9.54
C THR A 266 -18.63 -4.35 -10.22
N ALA A 267 -19.89 -3.95 -10.06
CA ALA A 267 -21.01 -4.54 -10.77
C ALA A 267 -20.98 -4.24 -12.27
N ALA A 268 -20.59 -3.01 -12.66
CA ALA A 268 -20.39 -2.63 -14.06
C ALA A 268 -19.24 -3.42 -14.70
N TRP A 269 -18.11 -3.52 -14.00
CA TRP A 269 -16.95 -4.28 -14.44
C TRP A 269 -17.25 -5.78 -14.57
N ASN A 270 -17.94 -6.38 -13.61
CA ASN A 270 -18.36 -7.77 -13.67
C ASN A 270 -19.38 -8.01 -14.81
N ARG A 271 -20.21 -7.03 -15.16
CA ARG A 271 -21.10 -7.10 -16.34
C ARG A 271 -20.30 -7.09 -17.64
N ILE A 272 -19.29 -6.22 -17.75
CA ILE A 272 -18.39 -6.14 -18.92
C ILE A 272 -17.64 -7.47 -19.08
N LEU A 273 -17.05 -7.99 -18.01
CA LEU A 273 -16.35 -9.27 -18.02
C LEU A 273 -17.28 -10.44 -18.37
N GLY A 274 -18.49 -10.45 -17.81
CA GLY A 274 -19.51 -11.44 -18.15
C GLY A 274 -19.98 -11.36 -19.60
N TRP A 275 -20.04 -10.16 -20.19
CA TRP A 275 -20.33 -9.97 -21.60
C TRP A 275 -19.18 -10.46 -22.49
N LEU A 276 -17.94 -10.13 -22.16
CA LEU A 276 -16.73 -10.62 -22.87
C LEU A 276 -16.62 -12.15 -22.81
N ALA A 277 -16.91 -12.76 -21.67
CA ALA A 277 -16.86 -14.22 -21.48
C ALA A 277 -17.95 -14.99 -22.27
N ARG A 278 -18.99 -14.30 -22.77
CA ARG A 278 -20.04 -14.89 -23.63
C ARG A 278 -19.67 -14.87 -25.12
N ARG A 279 -18.59 -14.21 -25.52
CA ARG A 279 -18.16 -14.19 -26.92
C ARG A 279 -17.55 -15.52 -27.33
N PRO A 280 -17.92 -16.08 -28.50
CA PRO A 280 -17.27 -17.28 -29.05
C PRO A 280 -15.76 -17.05 -29.15
N GLY A 281 -14.95 -17.96 -28.60
CA GLY A 281 -13.50 -17.87 -28.52
C GLY A 281 -12.93 -17.26 -27.25
N LEU A 282 -13.73 -16.51 -26.45
CA LEU A 282 -13.31 -15.93 -25.17
C LEU A 282 -13.90 -16.65 -23.95
N ALA A 283 -14.66 -17.71 -24.16
CA ALA A 283 -15.32 -18.47 -23.08
C ALA A 283 -14.34 -19.07 -22.04
N GLY A 284 -13.05 -19.24 -22.41
CA GLY A 284 -11.99 -19.66 -21.49
C GLY A 284 -11.46 -18.54 -20.60
N LEU A 285 -11.88 -17.30 -20.83
CA LEU A 285 -11.50 -16.09 -20.06
C LEU A 285 -12.45 -15.81 -18.90
N ARG A 286 -13.28 -16.77 -18.47
CA ARG A 286 -14.03 -16.60 -17.24
C ARG A 286 -13.02 -16.25 -16.14
N PRO A 287 -13.11 -15.04 -15.54
CA PRO A 287 -12.36 -14.79 -14.33
C PRO A 287 -12.70 -15.94 -13.40
N ALA A 288 -11.67 -16.54 -12.77
CA ALA A 288 -11.92 -17.46 -11.67
C ALA A 288 -12.93 -16.77 -10.76
N PRO A 289 -13.98 -17.46 -10.29
CA PRO A 289 -14.97 -16.83 -9.43
C PRO A 289 -14.20 -16.10 -8.37
N VAL A 290 -14.36 -14.78 -8.34
CA VAL A 290 -13.67 -13.95 -7.37
C VAL A 290 -14.14 -14.50 -6.05
N LEU A 291 -13.26 -15.22 -5.36
CA LEU A 291 -13.56 -15.81 -4.07
C LEU A 291 -13.96 -14.64 -3.18
N ASP A 292 -15.26 -14.45 -3.08
CA ASP A 292 -15.89 -13.58 -2.14
C ASP A 292 -15.48 -14.13 -0.77
N GLY A 293 -14.51 -13.46 -0.15
CA GLY A 293 -13.96 -13.88 1.14
C GLY A 293 -14.91 -13.66 2.31
N SER A 294 -16.24 -13.62 2.05
CA SER A 294 -17.23 -13.45 3.10
C SER A 294 -17.12 -14.61 4.09
N PRO A 295 -17.23 -14.33 5.39
CA PRO A 295 -17.25 -15.36 6.44
C PRO A 295 -18.30 -16.44 6.19
N ALA A 296 -19.46 -16.06 5.61
CA ALA A 296 -20.55 -16.96 5.27
C ALA A 296 -20.16 -18.01 4.21
N ARG A 297 -19.39 -17.60 3.19
CA ARG A 297 -18.97 -18.53 2.13
C ARG A 297 -17.85 -19.47 2.59
N ARG A 298 -16.89 -18.98 3.41
CA ARG A 298 -15.88 -19.85 4.06
C ARG A 298 -16.52 -20.86 5.00
N ALA A 299 -17.65 -20.52 5.64
CA ALA A 299 -18.42 -21.45 6.44
C ALA A 299 -19.14 -22.49 5.56
N ALA A 300 -19.69 -22.09 4.42
CA ALA A 300 -20.35 -22.99 3.47
C ALA A 300 -19.35 -23.94 2.78
N GLU A 301 -18.16 -23.46 2.39
CA GLU A 301 -17.09 -24.28 1.83
C GLU A 301 -16.56 -25.31 2.83
N ARG A 302 -16.35 -24.91 4.09
CA ARG A 302 -15.98 -25.84 5.18
C ARG A 302 -17.10 -26.83 5.53
N ALA A 303 -18.37 -26.46 5.36
CA ALA A 303 -19.49 -27.38 5.54
C ALA A 303 -19.55 -28.41 4.41
N ALA A 304 -19.28 -28.00 3.16
CA ALA A 304 -19.22 -28.88 2.02
C ALA A 304 -18.02 -29.86 2.07
N GLU A 305 -16.84 -29.38 2.52
CA GLU A 305 -15.66 -30.24 2.72
C GLU A 305 -15.83 -31.26 3.86
N ARG A 306 -16.71 -31.00 4.82
CA ARG A 306 -17.04 -31.96 5.91
C ARG A 306 -18.11 -32.97 5.52
N ALA A 307 -18.83 -32.70 4.43
CA ALA A 307 -19.91 -33.57 3.93
C ALA A 307 -19.46 -34.49 2.79
N ALA A 308 -18.25 -34.29 2.24
CA ALA A 308 -17.57 -35.13 1.25
C ALA A 308 -16.54 -36.04 1.92
#